data_d939b579ae76b550046db03255adfc21
#
_entry.id   d939b579ae76b550046db03255adfc21
#
_cell.length_a   1.000
_cell.length_b   1.000
_cell.length_c   1.000
_cell.angle_alpha   90.00
_cell.angle_beta   90.00
_cell.angle_gamma   90.00
#
_symmetry.space_group_name_H-M   'P 1'
#
loop_
_entity.id
_entity.type
_entity.pdbx_description
1 polymer ?
#
loop_
_entity_poly.entity_id
_entity_poly.type
_entity_poly.pdbx_seq_one_letter_code
_entity_poly.pdbx_strand_id
1 'polypeptide(L)'
;MDRILRAPGRPASLRGRDSECAELDALVGDVRRGESRALVLRGEAGIGKTVLLQHLVESASEMKVIQAVGVDSEMELAYASLQQVCAPLLDRLPGLPTPQRDALEVVFGLRAGAAPDRFLVGLGVLGLLSIVGEERPFLCVVDDAQWLDQASALTLAFVARRSTSGSGRDGVRRARAGTGA
;
A
#
# COMPACT_ATOMS: atom_id res chain seq x y z
N MET A 1 17.00 -15.44 -4.37
CA MET A 1 17.43 -15.94 -3.03
C MET A 1 16.32 -15.53 -2.07
N ASP A 2 15.33 -16.45 -1.94
CA ASP A 2 14.07 -16.21 -1.24
C ASP A 2 14.30 -15.93 0.25
N ARG A 3 14.05 -14.71 0.66
CA ARG A 3 13.84 -14.40 2.07
C ARG A 3 12.35 -14.56 2.37
N ILE A 4 11.93 -15.82 2.44
CA ILE A 4 10.64 -16.20 3.03
C ILE A 4 10.63 -15.61 4.44
N LEU A 5 9.80 -14.59 4.65
CA LEU A 5 9.48 -14.09 5.98
C LEU A 5 8.89 -15.28 6.76
N ARG A 6 9.65 -15.75 7.75
CA ARG A 6 9.23 -16.78 8.70
C ARG A 6 7.86 -16.41 9.26
N ALA A 7 6.96 -17.37 9.29
CA ALA A 7 5.71 -17.25 10.02
C ALA A 7 6.00 -16.77 11.46
N PRO A 8 5.41 -15.67 11.91
CA PRO A 8 5.71 -15.12 13.21
C PRO A 8 5.09 -16.00 14.30
N GLY A 9 5.92 -16.38 15.27
CA GLY A 9 5.38 -16.69 16.58
C GLY A 9 4.59 -15.47 17.08
N ARG A 10 3.51 -15.73 17.82
CA ARG A 10 2.55 -14.78 18.42
C ARG A 10 3.22 -13.42 18.72
N PRO A 11 2.73 -12.29 18.15
CA PRO A 11 3.39 -11.00 18.28
C PRO A 11 3.62 -10.67 19.74
N ALA A 12 4.82 -10.20 20.07
CA ALA A 12 5.11 -9.65 21.39
C ALA A 12 4.00 -8.64 21.69
N SER A 13 3.23 -8.85 22.77
CA SER A 13 2.05 -8.06 23.09
C SER A 13 2.38 -6.57 22.89
N LEU A 14 1.61 -5.88 22.04
CA LEU A 14 1.67 -4.43 21.80
C LEU A 14 1.16 -3.71 23.07
N ARG A 15 1.91 -3.85 24.18
CA ARG A 15 1.53 -3.27 25.47
C ARG A 15 1.36 -1.77 25.33
N GLY A 16 0.21 -1.25 25.76
CA GLY A 16 -0.10 0.18 25.71
C GLY A 16 -0.46 0.70 24.31
N ARG A 17 -0.82 -0.19 23.36
CA ARG A 17 -1.20 0.16 21.98
C ARG A 17 -2.60 -0.33 21.63
N ASP A 18 -3.44 -0.52 22.64
CA ASP A 18 -4.78 -1.09 22.45
C ASP A 18 -5.65 -0.21 21.55
N SER A 19 -5.50 1.12 21.64
CA SER A 19 -6.23 2.07 20.80
C SER A 19 -5.80 2.01 19.34
N GLU A 20 -4.48 1.94 19.08
CA GLU A 20 -3.95 1.83 17.72
C GLU A 20 -4.31 0.49 17.08
N CYS A 21 -4.23 -0.60 17.85
CA CYS A 21 -4.67 -1.92 17.38
C CYS A 21 -6.16 -1.91 17.04
N ALA A 22 -7.01 -1.35 17.89
CA ALA A 22 -8.45 -1.27 17.64
C ALA A 22 -8.77 -0.42 16.40
N GLU A 23 -8.01 0.65 16.13
CA GLU A 23 -8.17 1.45 14.90
C GLU A 23 -7.77 0.65 13.65
N LEU A 24 -6.70 -0.14 13.72
CA LEU A 24 -6.26 -1.02 12.65
C LEU A 24 -7.27 -2.15 12.39
N ASP A 25 -7.80 -2.77 13.44
CA ASP A 25 -8.82 -3.82 13.34
C ASP A 25 -10.13 -3.27 12.75
N ALA A 26 -10.52 -2.05 13.12
CA ALA A 26 -11.66 -1.37 12.53
C ALA A 26 -11.46 -1.09 11.04
N LEU A 27 -10.24 -0.70 10.62
CA LEU A 27 -9.90 -0.52 9.22
C LEU A 27 -10.05 -1.83 8.43
N VAL A 28 -9.53 -2.94 8.95
CA VAL A 28 -9.70 -4.27 8.32
C VAL A 28 -11.19 -4.62 8.22
N GLY A 29 -11.98 -4.35 9.28
CA GLY A 29 -13.42 -4.54 9.26
C GLY A 29 -14.13 -3.72 8.18
N ASP A 30 -13.74 -2.46 7.97
CA ASP A 30 -14.28 -1.58 6.92
C ASP A 30 -13.98 -2.17 5.53
N VAL A 31 -12.73 -2.59 5.29
CA VAL A 31 -12.31 -3.18 4.01
C VAL A 31 -13.05 -4.49 3.74
N ARG A 32 -13.28 -5.34 4.75
CA ARG A 32 -14.09 -6.56 4.62
C ARG A 32 -15.54 -6.28 4.21
N ARG A 33 -16.07 -5.11 4.56
CA ARG A 33 -17.40 -4.64 4.12
C ARG A 33 -17.41 -3.99 2.74
N GLY A 34 -16.28 -3.99 2.04
CA GLY A 34 -16.14 -3.37 0.72
C GLY A 34 -15.88 -1.86 0.75
N GLU A 35 -15.55 -1.30 1.92
CA GLU A 35 -15.22 0.11 2.05
C GLU A 35 -13.73 0.34 1.78
N SER A 36 -13.39 1.24 0.87
CA SER A 36 -12.00 1.62 0.64
C SER A 36 -11.51 2.55 1.75
N ARG A 37 -10.36 2.23 2.33
CA ARG A 37 -9.73 2.99 3.42
C ARG A 37 -8.25 3.22 3.14
N ALA A 38 -7.73 4.35 3.62
CA ALA A 38 -6.31 4.62 3.66
C ALA A 38 -5.93 5.14 5.05
N LEU A 39 -4.82 4.64 5.59
CA LEU A 39 -4.27 5.01 6.89
C LEU A 39 -2.78 5.32 6.74
N VAL A 40 -2.33 6.37 7.40
CA VAL A 40 -0.91 6.72 7.49
C VAL A 40 -0.47 6.68 8.94
N LEU A 41 0.39 5.71 9.28
CA LEU A 41 1.04 5.63 10.59
C LEU A 41 2.21 6.61 10.64
N ARG A 42 2.21 7.51 11.62
CA ARG A 42 3.28 8.48 11.84
C ARG A 42 3.84 8.33 13.25
N GLY A 43 5.15 8.49 13.36
CA GLY A 43 5.85 8.42 14.64
C GLY A 43 7.36 8.40 14.42
N GLU A 44 8.12 8.59 15.49
CA GLU A 44 9.58 8.57 15.47
C GLU A 44 10.14 7.20 15.06
N ALA A 45 11.40 7.16 14.67
CA ALA A 45 12.09 5.89 14.41
C ALA A 45 12.10 5.02 15.68
N GLY A 46 11.88 3.71 15.52
CA GLY A 46 11.87 2.78 16.65
C GLY A 46 10.59 2.76 17.50
N ILE A 47 9.59 3.64 17.23
CA ILE A 47 8.33 3.71 18.00
C ILE A 47 7.42 2.47 17.83
N GLY A 48 7.79 1.50 17.00
CA GLY A 48 7.00 0.28 16.79
C GLY A 48 5.99 0.34 15.64
N LYS A 49 6.18 1.20 14.63
CA LYS A 49 5.31 1.26 13.44
C LYS A 49 5.24 -0.08 12.71
N THR A 50 6.38 -0.70 12.46
CA THR A 50 6.48 -2.01 11.80
C THR A 50 5.71 -3.09 12.56
N VAL A 51 5.72 -3.07 13.91
CA VAL A 51 4.95 -4.03 14.73
C VAL A 51 3.45 -3.80 14.58
N LEU A 52 2.98 -2.54 14.48
CA LEU A 52 1.59 -2.22 14.19
C LEU A 52 1.19 -2.67 12.77
N LEU A 53 2.06 -2.50 11.78
CA LEU A 53 1.82 -3.01 10.42
C LEU A 53 1.78 -4.54 10.38
N GLN A 54 2.60 -5.23 11.17
CA GLN A 54 2.54 -6.68 11.32
C GLN A 54 1.20 -7.14 11.92
N HIS A 55 0.74 -6.47 12.98
CA HIS A 55 -0.59 -6.72 13.55
C HIS A 55 -1.71 -6.54 12.51
N LEU A 56 -1.65 -5.46 11.72
CA LEU A 56 -2.60 -5.21 10.62
C LEU A 56 -2.61 -6.35 9.61
N VAL A 57 -1.44 -6.83 9.18
CA VAL A 57 -1.31 -7.94 8.24
C VAL A 57 -1.87 -9.24 8.82
N GLU A 58 -1.62 -9.52 10.09
CA GLU A 58 -2.16 -10.69 10.79
C GLU A 58 -3.69 -10.63 10.91
N SER A 59 -4.24 -9.46 11.25
CA SER A 59 -5.69 -9.23 11.30
C SER A 59 -6.36 -9.39 9.92
N ALA A 60 -5.61 -9.20 8.84
CA ALA A 60 -6.06 -9.34 7.45
C ALA A 60 -5.72 -10.71 6.82
N SER A 61 -5.49 -11.76 7.61
CA SER A 61 -4.99 -13.07 7.16
C SER A 61 -5.81 -13.75 6.06
N GLU A 62 -7.10 -13.46 5.95
CA GLU A 62 -8.01 -13.98 4.91
C GLU A 62 -8.05 -13.12 3.63
N MET A 63 -7.37 -11.98 3.64
CA MET A 63 -7.33 -11.02 2.52
C MET A 63 -6.07 -11.22 1.69
N LYS A 64 -6.09 -10.76 0.44
CA LYS A 64 -4.84 -10.59 -0.30
C LYS A 64 -4.06 -9.42 0.31
N VAL A 65 -2.84 -9.67 0.75
CA VAL A 65 -1.95 -8.62 1.25
C VAL A 65 -0.86 -8.35 0.23
N ILE A 66 -0.73 -7.09 -0.17
CA ILE A 66 0.34 -6.57 -1.02
C ILE A 66 1.25 -5.76 -0.11
N GLN A 67 2.54 -6.05 -0.11
CA GLN A 67 3.50 -5.37 0.74
C GLN A 67 4.60 -4.72 -0.11
N ALA A 68 4.97 -3.50 0.26
CA ALA A 68 6.14 -2.81 -0.26
C ALA A 68 6.90 -2.17 0.91
N VAL A 69 8.19 -2.02 0.73
CA VAL A 69 9.08 -1.40 1.72
C VAL A 69 9.93 -0.35 1.01
N GLY A 70 9.96 0.85 1.56
CA GLY A 70 10.89 1.87 1.10
C GLY A 70 12.33 1.48 1.42
N VAL A 71 13.23 1.69 0.47
CA VAL A 71 14.65 1.35 0.59
C VAL A 71 15.49 2.58 0.26
N ASP A 72 16.33 3.01 1.20
CA ASP A 72 17.16 4.21 1.09
C ASP A 72 17.97 4.25 -0.23
N SER A 73 18.60 3.13 -0.60
CA SER A 73 19.39 3.03 -1.83
C SER A 73 18.57 3.07 -3.13
N GLU A 74 17.24 2.98 -3.05
CA GLU A 74 16.34 2.99 -4.20
C GLU A 74 15.60 4.35 -4.37
N MET A 75 15.82 5.31 -3.49
CA MET A 75 15.12 6.60 -3.51
C MET A 75 15.30 7.37 -4.83
N GLU A 76 16.42 7.19 -5.52
CA GLU A 76 16.71 7.81 -6.82
C GLU A 76 16.17 6.99 -8.01
N LEU A 77 15.68 5.78 -7.79
CA LEU A 77 15.12 4.91 -8.82
C LEU A 77 13.63 5.16 -8.98
N ALA A 78 13.25 5.98 -9.95
CA ALA A 78 11.85 6.33 -10.16
C ALA A 78 10.97 5.08 -10.32
N TYR A 79 9.89 5.03 -9.54
CA TYR A 79 8.90 3.96 -9.50
C TYR A 79 9.38 2.60 -8.96
N ALA A 80 10.54 2.50 -8.33
CA ALA A 80 11.04 1.26 -7.74
C ALA A 80 10.07 0.71 -6.68
N SER A 81 9.64 1.55 -5.75
CA SER A 81 8.70 1.15 -4.70
C SER A 81 7.29 0.85 -5.27
N LEU A 82 6.87 1.57 -6.31
CA LEU A 82 5.59 1.32 -6.99
C LEU A 82 5.59 -0.04 -7.70
N GLN A 83 6.73 -0.43 -8.26
CA GLN A 83 6.90 -1.73 -8.89
C GLN A 83 6.70 -2.87 -7.88
N GLN A 84 7.16 -2.73 -6.63
CA GLN A 84 6.89 -3.72 -5.58
C GLN A 84 5.38 -3.90 -5.34
N VAL A 85 4.61 -2.81 -5.32
CA VAL A 85 3.14 -2.84 -5.15
C VAL A 85 2.46 -3.50 -6.35
N CYS A 86 2.89 -3.18 -7.56
CA CYS A 86 2.23 -3.61 -8.79
C CYS A 86 2.69 -4.98 -9.31
N ALA A 87 3.90 -5.44 -8.96
CA ALA A 87 4.46 -6.71 -9.44
C ALA A 87 3.51 -7.92 -9.30
N PRO A 88 2.82 -8.13 -8.15
CA PRO A 88 1.89 -9.26 -8.00
C PRO A 88 0.56 -9.07 -8.74
N LEU A 89 0.40 -7.99 -9.51
CA LEU A 89 -0.83 -7.61 -10.22
C LEU A 89 -0.62 -7.44 -11.73
N LEU A 90 0.57 -7.66 -12.25
CA LEU A 90 0.91 -7.41 -13.65
C LEU A 90 0.08 -8.25 -14.63
N ASP A 91 -0.42 -9.38 -14.20
CA ASP A 91 -1.34 -10.22 -14.95
C ASP A 91 -2.71 -9.58 -15.21
N ARG A 92 -3.03 -8.50 -14.50
CA ARG A 92 -4.27 -7.71 -14.66
C ARG A 92 -4.12 -6.51 -15.60
N LEU A 93 -2.90 -6.19 -16.06
CA LEU A 93 -2.66 -5.09 -17.00
C LEU A 93 -3.55 -5.12 -18.25
N PRO A 94 -3.85 -6.29 -18.85
CA PRO A 94 -4.75 -6.34 -20.02
C PRO A 94 -6.16 -5.81 -19.77
N GLY A 95 -6.61 -5.78 -18.51
CA GLY A 95 -7.92 -5.21 -18.11
C GLY A 95 -7.98 -3.69 -18.10
N LEU A 96 -6.83 -3.01 -18.19
CA LEU A 96 -6.78 -1.55 -18.20
C LEU A 96 -7.04 -0.96 -19.58
N PRO A 97 -7.57 0.29 -19.65
CA PRO A 97 -7.57 1.08 -20.88
C PRO A 97 -6.14 1.20 -21.44
N THR A 98 -6.01 1.11 -22.77
CA THR A 98 -4.71 1.07 -23.46
C THR A 98 -3.73 2.17 -23.02
N PRO A 99 -4.11 3.47 -22.89
CA PRO A 99 -3.15 4.49 -22.49
C PRO A 99 -2.58 4.27 -21.07
N GLN A 100 -3.40 3.75 -20.14
CA GLN A 100 -3.00 3.46 -18.76
C GLN A 100 -2.10 2.23 -18.69
N ARG A 101 -2.45 1.18 -19.44
CA ARG A 101 -1.64 -0.03 -19.56
C ARG A 101 -0.27 0.28 -20.15
N ASP A 102 -0.22 0.99 -21.29
CA ASP A 102 1.01 1.36 -21.96
C ASP A 102 1.92 2.19 -21.04
N ALA A 103 1.34 3.10 -20.24
CA ALA A 103 2.09 3.89 -19.26
C ALA A 103 2.74 3.00 -18.19
N LEU A 104 2.02 2.03 -17.64
CA LEU A 104 2.57 1.11 -16.64
C LEU A 104 3.59 0.14 -17.23
N GLU A 105 3.37 -0.37 -18.45
CA GLU A 105 4.32 -1.23 -19.15
C GLU A 105 5.67 -0.51 -19.38
N VAL A 106 5.66 0.78 -19.76
CA VAL A 106 6.88 1.57 -19.92
C VAL A 106 7.56 1.80 -18.57
N VAL A 107 6.81 2.21 -17.55
CA VAL A 107 7.35 2.50 -16.21
C VAL A 107 8.02 1.27 -15.57
N PHE A 108 7.44 0.09 -15.78
CA PHE A 108 7.98 -1.17 -15.22
C PHE A 108 8.96 -1.88 -16.16
N GLY A 109 9.35 -1.24 -17.27
CA GLY A 109 10.32 -1.81 -18.20
C GLY A 109 9.83 -3.02 -18.99
N LEU A 110 8.53 -3.24 -19.06
CA LEU A 110 7.91 -4.33 -19.84
C LEU A 110 7.80 -3.98 -21.32
N ARG A 111 7.93 -2.69 -21.64
CA ARG A 111 7.86 -2.14 -23.00
C ARG A 111 8.79 -0.96 -23.14
N ALA A 112 9.44 -0.84 -24.29
CA ALA A 112 10.18 0.37 -24.65
C ALA A 112 9.21 1.51 -24.99
N GLY A 113 9.54 2.74 -24.57
CA GLY A 113 8.74 3.93 -24.87
C GLY A 113 9.30 5.20 -24.22
N ALA A 114 8.73 6.33 -24.59
CA ALA A 114 9.02 7.59 -23.90
C ALA A 114 8.44 7.59 -22.49
N ALA A 115 9.05 8.36 -21.57
CA ALA A 115 8.55 8.49 -20.20
C ALA A 115 7.07 8.94 -20.23
N PRO A 116 6.15 8.17 -19.61
CA PRO A 116 4.75 8.47 -19.68
C PRO A 116 4.37 9.65 -18.77
N ASP A 117 3.21 10.23 -19.02
CA ASP A 117 2.60 11.21 -18.13
C ASP A 117 2.31 10.57 -16.77
N ARG A 118 2.76 11.23 -15.69
CA ARG A 118 2.59 10.76 -14.31
C ARG A 118 1.12 10.59 -13.91
N PHE A 119 0.23 11.38 -14.51
CA PHE A 119 -1.20 11.24 -14.27
C PHE A 119 -1.75 9.94 -14.85
N LEU A 120 -1.30 9.54 -16.05
CA LEU A 120 -1.65 8.24 -16.64
C LEU A 120 -1.12 7.07 -15.81
N VAL A 121 0.11 7.18 -15.27
CA VAL A 121 0.65 6.18 -14.33
C VAL A 121 -0.25 6.07 -13.10
N GLY A 122 -0.62 7.20 -12.50
CA GLY A 122 -1.53 7.23 -11.34
C GLY A 122 -2.89 6.61 -11.62
N LEU A 123 -3.49 6.92 -12.77
CA LEU A 123 -4.75 6.32 -13.21
C LEU A 123 -4.62 4.83 -13.49
N GLY A 124 -3.50 4.40 -14.07
CA GLY A 124 -3.20 2.99 -14.31
C GLY A 124 -3.13 2.18 -13.02
N VAL A 125 -2.40 2.70 -12.01
CA VAL A 125 -2.33 2.06 -10.69
C VAL A 125 -3.69 2.01 -10.01
N LEU A 126 -4.44 3.12 -10.04
CA LEU A 126 -5.79 3.17 -9.48
C LEU A 126 -6.71 2.13 -10.14
N GLY A 127 -6.69 2.05 -11.49
CA GLY A 127 -7.45 1.06 -12.25
C GLY A 127 -7.04 -0.38 -11.91
N LEU A 128 -5.73 -0.64 -11.81
CA LEU A 128 -5.19 -1.96 -11.45
C LEU A 128 -5.66 -2.42 -10.08
N LEU A 129 -5.58 -1.53 -9.09
CA LEU A 129 -6.07 -1.82 -7.74
C LEU A 129 -7.60 -1.96 -7.69
N SER A 130 -8.35 -1.20 -8.51
CA SER A 130 -9.80 -1.35 -8.62
C SER A 130 -10.20 -2.71 -9.15
N ILE A 131 -9.55 -3.21 -10.22
CA ILE A 131 -9.79 -4.56 -10.76
C ILE A 131 -9.59 -5.63 -9.68
N VAL A 132 -8.50 -5.51 -8.91
CA VAL A 132 -8.23 -6.47 -7.81
C VAL A 132 -9.26 -6.35 -6.69
N GLY A 133 -9.68 -5.14 -6.37
CA GLY A 133 -10.70 -4.87 -5.34
C GLY A 133 -12.08 -5.40 -5.69
N GLU A 134 -12.43 -5.45 -6.99
CA GLU A 134 -13.67 -6.07 -7.48
C GLU A 134 -13.65 -7.60 -7.35
N GLU A 135 -12.48 -8.24 -7.48
CA GLU A 135 -12.35 -9.68 -7.30
C GLU A 135 -12.49 -10.10 -5.82
N ARG A 136 -11.83 -9.37 -4.93
CA ARG A 136 -11.84 -9.60 -3.47
C ARG A 136 -11.25 -8.43 -2.69
N PRO A 137 -11.66 -8.24 -1.43
CA PRO A 137 -10.99 -7.28 -0.55
C PRO A 137 -9.49 -7.56 -0.43
N PHE A 138 -8.68 -6.51 -0.47
CA PHE A 138 -7.23 -6.61 -0.33
C PHE A 138 -6.68 -5.50 0.56
N LEU A 139 -5.49 -5.73 1.08
CA LEU A 139 -4.72 -4.78 1.87
C LEU A 139 -3.41 -4.44 1.15
N CYS A 140 -3.12 -3.17 0.98
CA CYS A 140 -1.82 -2.70 0.52
C CYS A 140 -1.09 -2.03 1.69
N VAL A 141 0.07 -2.54 2.05
CA VAL A 141 0.90 -2.07 3.17
C VAL A 141 2.22 -1.56 2.63
N VAL A 142 2.58 -0.35 3.02
CA VAL A 142 3.88 0.24 2.68
C VAL A 142 4.60 0.58 3.98
N ASP A 143 5.68 -0.13 4.28
CA ASP A 143 6.56 0.19 5.41
C ASP A 143 7.69 1.11 4.96
N ASP A 144 8.32 1.77 5.92
CA ASP A 144 9.44 2.69 5.68
C ASP A 144 9.18 3.72 4.56
N ALA A 145 7.97 4.28 4.56
CA ALA A 145 7.51 5.21 3.52
C ALA A 145 8.39 6.47 3.36
N GLN A 146 9.26 6.79 4.33
CA GLN A 146 10.26 7.85 4.23
C GLN A 146 11.35 7.56 3.20
N TRP A 147 11.55 6.28 2.83
CA TRP A 147 12.53 5.83 1.86
C TRP A 147 11.92 5.49 0.48
N LEU A 148 10.67 5.86 0.25
CA LEU A 148 10.07 5.73 -1.07
C LEU A 148 10.72 6.72 -2.04
N ASP A 149 10.94 6.29 -3.29
CA ASP A 149 11.23 7.22 -4.36
C ASP A 149 10.09 8.22 -4.57
N GLN A 150 10.40 9.43 -5.00
CA GLN A 150 9.44 10.53 -5.13
C GLN A 150 8.27 10.20 -6.05
N ALA A 151 8.53 9.50 -7.16
CA ALA A 151 7.50 9.17 -8.15
C ALA A 151 6.48 8.18 -7.58
N SER A 152 6.96 7.14 -6.86
CA SER A 152 6.12 6.19 -6.14
C SER A 152 5.31 6.86 -5.04
N ALA A 153 5.94 7.69 -4.20
CA ALA A 153 5.27 8.39 -3.10
C ALA A 153 4.13 9.27 -3.59
N LEU A 154 4.34 10.06 -4.67
CA LEU A 154 3.30 10.90 -5.27
C LEU A 154 2.17 10.07 -5.88
N THR A 155 2.50 8.97 -6.55
CA THR A 155 1.51 8.08 -7.16
C THR A 155 0.65 7.39 -6.10
N LEU A 156 1.27 6.83 -5.06
CA LEU A 156 0.54 6.17 -3.95
C LEU A 156 -0.33 7.17 -3.18
N ALA A 157 0.14 8.40 -2.95
CA ALA A 157 -0.66 9.45 -2.33
C ALA A 157 -1.86 9.88 -3.20
N PHE A 158 -1.71 9.91 -4.52
CA PHE A 158 -2.79 10.16 -5.47
C PHE A 158 -3.84 9.04 -5.40
N VAL A 159 -3.41 7.79 -5.46
CA VAL A 159 -4.28 6.61 -5.38
C VAL A 159 -5.04 6.59 -4.05
N ALA A 160 -4.34 6.74 -2.92
CA ALA A 160 -4.95 6.73 -1.60
C ALA A 160 -6.09 7.75 -1.46
N ARG A 161 -5.90 8.99 -1.96
CA ARG A 161 -6.95 10.02 -1.93
C ARG A 161 -8.15 9.65 -2.80
N ARG A 162 -7.94 9.05 -3.97
CA ARG A 162 -9.04 8.73 -4.90
C ARG A 162 -9.79 7.47 -4.52
N SER A 163 -9.13 6.46 -4.02
CA SER A 163 -9.78 5.23 -3.53
C SER A 163 -10.77 5.52 -2.39
N THR A 164 -10.48 6.54 -1.57
CA THR A 164 -11.33 6.87 -0.42
C THR A 164 -12.47 7.84 -0.75
N SER A 165 -12.37 8.60 -1.85
CA SER A 165 -13.39 9.59 -2.26
C SER A 165 -14.70 8.94 -2.74
N GLY A 166 -14.70 7.65 -3.09
CA GLY A 166 -15.89 6.90 -3.51
C GLY A 166 -16.76 6.37 -2.35
N SER A 167 -16.26 6.36 -1.11
CA SER A 167 -16.92 5.75 0.03
C SER A 167 -17.65 6.71 0.99
N GLY A 168 -17.83 7.97 0.62
CA GLY A 168 -18.74 8.91 1.29
C GLY A 168 -18.41 9.32 2.73
N ARG A 169 -17.26 8.94 3.27
CA ARG A 169 -16.74 9.39 4.58
C ARG A 169 -15.25 9.68 4.46
N ASP A 170 -14.78 10.72 5.16
CA ASP A 170 -13.38 11.21 5.13
C ASP A 170 -12.34 10.09 5.13
N GLY A 171 -11.82 9.80 3.94
CA GLY A 171 -11.23 8.50 3.66
C GLY A 171 -9.77 8.33 4.03
N VAL A 172 -9.01 9.37 4.39
CA VAL A 172 -7.60 9.23 4.82
C VAL A 172 -7.50 9.53 6.31
N ARG A 173 -7.36 8.49 7.12
CA ARG A 173 -7.08 8.64 8.55
C ARG A 173 -5.58 8.75 8.79
N ARG A 174 -5.20 9.56 9.77
CA ARG A 174 -3.83 9.68 10.26
C ARG A 174 -3.79 9.19 11.70
N ALA A 175 -3.19 8.04 11.93
CA ALA A 175 -2.88 7.59 13.27
C ALA A 175 -1.47 8.04 13.68
N ARG A 176 -1.33 8.52 14.90
CA ARG A 176 -0.02 8.76 15.52
C ARG A 176 0.32 7.55 16.39
N ALA A 177 1.43 6.90 16.11
CA ALA A 177 2.01 5.97 17.04
C ALA A 177 2.57 6.80 18.22
N GLY A 178 1.86 6.85 19.34
CA GLY A 178 2.26 7.57 20.55
C GLY A 178 3.13 6.71 21.46
N THR A 179 3.98 7.32 22.27
CA THR A 179 4.53 6.69 23.46
C THR A 179 3.43 6.57 24.48
N GLY A 180 3.00 5.35 24.80
CA GLY A 180 2.20 5.12 26.00
C GLY A 180 3.00 5.63 27.22
N ALA A 181 2.42 6.52 28.00
CA ALA A 181 2.94 6.98 29.26
C ALA A 181 2.95 5.85 30.31
#